data_35a7a1122602e820fd8338d55e0fdc5e
#
_entry.id   35a7a1122602e820fd8338d55e0fdc5e
#
_cell.length_a   1.000
_cell.length_b   1.000
_cell.length_c   1.000
_cell.angle_alpha   90.00
_cell.angle_beta   90.00
_cell.angle_gamma   90.00
#
_symmetry.space_group_name_H-M   'P 1'
#
loop_
_entity.id
_entity.type
_entity.pdbx_description
1 polymer ?
#
loop_
_entity_poly.entity_id
_entity_poly.type
_entity_poly.pdbx_seq_one_letter_code
_entity_poly.pdbx_strand_id
1 'polypeptide(L)'
;MAKRDYYEVLGVAKTASADEIKKAYRKLAMKHHPDRNPDDKTAEDKFKEANEAYEVLSDDDKRAAYDRHGHAGVDPNMGGFGGQGGFGGGGGSFSDIFGDVFGDIFGGGGGGGGRGGGQRANRGSDLRYTLELDLEEAVRGTTVQIRVPKLSTCEVCDGSGAKKGTTVDTCRTCGGVGQVRMQQGFFSVAQTCPTCRGRGKTIKDPCNACHGQGRVEKAKTLEVKIPAGVDSGDRIRLSGEGEAGMNGGPSGDLYVQVAVRPHKIFERDGADLYCEMPISFADAALGGELEVPTLEGRVKLKIPEGTQTGKLFRLRGKGVAPVRGGGTGDLLCRVAVETPVNLSKRQKELLREFQADLEGGDGKHSPRKSSWFESVMSLFGDKD
;
A
#
# COMPACT_ATOMS: atom_id res chain seq x y z
N MET A 1 22.75 29.62 -28.35
CA MET A 1 23.98 29.55 -27.56
C MET A 1 24.61 28.20 -27.86
N ALA A 2 25.95 28.12 -27.98
CA ALA A 2 26.62 26.83 -28.18
C ALA A 2 26.42 25.97 -26.89
N LYS A 3 26.02 24.70 -27.04
CA LYS A 3 25.92 23.75 -25.90
C LYS A 3 27.31 23.54 -25.30
N ARG A 4 27.39 23.50 -23.97
CA ARG A 4 28.64 23.24 -23.22
C ARG A 4 29.09 21.79 -23.43
N ASP A 5 30.41 21.54 -23.35
CA ASP A 5 30.95 20.18 -23.39
C ASP A 5 30.39 19.35 -22.23
N TYR A 6 29.94 18.12 -22.50
CA TYR A 6 29.31 17.25 -21.48
C TYR A 6 30.27 16.85 -20.36
N TYR A 7 31.57 16.73 -20.65
CA TYR A 7 32.59 16.49 -19.63
C TYR A 7 32.75 17.71 -18.69
N GLU A 8 32.67 18.93 -19.26
CA GLU A 8 32.70 20.17 -18.48
C GLU A 8 31.42 20.34 -17.64
N VAL A 9 30.25 19.95 -18.18
CA VAL A 9 28.97 19.99 -17.45
C VAL A 9 29.04 19.12 -16.22
N LEU A 10 29.58 17.90 -16.33
CA LEU A 10 29.75 16.98 -15.19
C LEU A 10 30.97 17.31 -14.32
N GLY A 11 31.90 18.15 -14.81
CA GLY A 11 33.13 18.50 -14.10
C GLY A 11 34.12 17.35 -14.00
N VAL A 12 34.23 16.52 -15.04
CA VAL A 12 35.15 15.38 -15.12
C VAL A 12 36.08 15.50 -16.33
N ALA A 13 37.22 14.80 -16.28
CA ALA A 13 38.13 14.74 -17.42
C ALA A 13 37.55 13.86 -18.56
N LYS A 14 37.98 14.12 -19.80
CA LYS A 14 37.58 13.29 -20.97
C LYS A 14 38.00 11.82 -20.85
N THR A 15 39.02 11.57 -20.02
CA THR A 15 39.51 10.21 -19.71
C THR A 15 38.83 9.56 -18.50
N ALA A 16 37.81 10.20 -17.92
CA ALA A 16 37.12 9.70 -16.75
C ALA A 16 36.48 8.33 -16.99
N SER A 17 36.56 7.47 -16.00
CA SER A 17 35.91 6.17 -15.97
C SER A 17 34.38 6.30 -15.82
N ALA A 18 33.64 5.25 -16.19
CA ALA A 18 32.18 5.21 -16.01
C ALA A 18 31.76 5.45 -14.55
N ASP A 19 32.53 4.96 -13.58
CA ASP A 19 32.27 5.15 -12.16
C ASP A 19 32.47 6.61 -11.70
N GLU A 20 33.47 7.28 -12.25
CA GLU A 20 33.73 8.70 -11.98
C GLU A 20 32.63 9.58 -12.57
N ILE A 21 32.20 9.31 -13.78
CA ILE A 21 31.06 9.97 -14.45
C ILE A 21 29.79 9.80 -13.61
N LYS A 22 29.49 8.58 -13.17
CA LYS A 22 28.32 8.27 -12.36
C LYS A 22 28.36 8.98 -10.99
N LYS A 23 29.54 9.05 -10.36
CA LYS A 23 29.73 9.73 -9.07
C LYS A 23 29.55 11.25 -9.20
N ALA A 24 30.11 11.84 -10.25
CA ALA A 24 29.96 13.26 -10.55
C ALA A 24 28.50 13.65 -10.83
N TYR A 25 27.82 12.88 -11.67
CA TYR A 25 26.39 13.06 -11.94
C TYR A 25 25.55 13.01 -10.68
N ARG A 26 25.71 11.98 -9.82
CA ARG A 26 24.96 11.87 -8.56
C ARG A 26 25.14 13.09 -7.67
N LYS A 27 26.36 13.62 -7.58
CA LYS A 27 26.67 14.81 -6.78
C LYS A 27 25.94 16.05 -7.32
N LEU A 28 25.93 16.24 -8.63
CA LEU A 28 25.26 17.38 -9.29
C LEU A 28 23.72 17.23 -9.22
N ALA A 29 23.20 16.04 -9.49
CA ALA A 29 21.77 15.75 -9.40
C ALA A 29 21.23 15.99 -7.99
N MET A 30 21.96 15.58 -6.94
CA MET A 30 21.54 15.86 -5.55
C MET A 30 21.64 17.35 -5.18
N LYS A 31 22.60 18.08 -5.75
CA LYS A 31 22.81 19.50 -5.48
C LYS A 31 21.72 20.35 -6.14
N HIS A 32 21.31 20.00 -7.36
CA HIS A 32 20.39 20.78 -8.17
C HIS A 32 19.01 20.12 -8.33
N HIS A 33 18.66 19.17 -7.41
CA HIS A 33 17.36 18.51 -7.42
C HIS A 33 16.22 19.52 -7.25
N PRO A 34 15.13 19.42 -8.04
CA PRO A 34 14.01 20.35 -7.95
C PRO A 34 13.36 20.37 -6.54
N ASP A 35 13.25 19.23 -5.86
CA ASP A 35 12.66 19.18 -4.51
C ASP A 35 13.53 19.91 -3.46
N ARG A 36 14.82 20.10 -3.72
CA ARG A 36 15.74 20.81 -2.82
C ARG A 36 15.92 22.28 -3.17
N ASN A 37 15.57 22.65 -4.38
CA ASN A 37 15.69 24.01 -4.92
C ASN A 37 14.35 24.37 -5.61
N PRO A 38 13.24 24.44 -4.87
CA PRO A 38 11.95 24.83 -5.43
C PRO A 38 12.07 26.26 -5.97
N ASP A 39 11.56 26.52 -7.16
CA ASP A 39 11.50 27.81 -7.85
C ASP A 39 12.85 28.39 -8.33
N ASP A 40 13.98 27.66 -8.25
CA ASP A 40 15.26 28.09 -8.82
C ASP A 40 15.43 27.54 -10.25
N LYS A 41 15.07 28.37 -11.24
CA LYS A 41 15.23 28.04 -12.67
C LYS A 41 16.66 27.71 -13.05
N THR A 42 17.65 28.34 -12.37
CA THR A 42 19.06 28.07 -12.69
C THR A 42 19.51 26.69 -12.18
N ALA A 43 18.95 26.21 -11.09
CA ALA A 43 19.14 24.86 -10.60
C ALA A 43 18.46 23.83 -11.51
N GLU A 44 17.26 24.13 -11.98
CA GLU A 44 16.53 23.27 -12.95
C GLU A 44 17.30 23.13 -14.27
N ASP A 45 17.80 24.21 -14.82
CA ASP A 45 18.58 24.17 -16.07
C ASP A 45 19.88 23.36 -15.89
N LYS A 46 20.60 23.54 -14.78
CA LYS A 46 21.80 22.74 -14.48
C LYS A 46 21.49 21.27 -14.26
N PHE A 47 20.35 20.96 -13.69
CA PHE A 47 19.89 19.59 -13.51
C PHE A 47 19.59 18.92 -14.86
N LYS A 48 18.91 19.63 -15.78
CA LYS A 48 18.64 19.16 -17.16
C LYS A 48 19.94 18.94 -17.94
N GLU A 49 20.87 19.89 -17.89
CA GLU A 49 22.19 19.77 -18.54
C GLU A 49 22.99 18.57 -18.00
N ALA A 50 22.98 18.36 -16.66
CA ALA A 50 23.68 17.24 -16.05
C ALA A 50 23.05 15.88 -16.44
N ASN A 51 21.72 15.80 -16.57
CA ASN A 51 21.03 14.61 -17.02
C ASN A 51 21.36 14.28 -18.48
N GLU A 52 21.31 15.29 -19.38
CA GLU A 52 21.67 15.11 -20.80
C GLU A 52 23.13 14.64 -20.94
N ALA A 53 24.04 15.26 -20.21
CA ALA A 53 25.45 14.87 -20.22
C ALA A 53 25.69 13.45 -19.71
N TYR A 54 24.98 13.04 -18.65
CA TYR A 54 25.10 11.68 -18.12
C TYR A 54 24.50 10.64 -19.06
N GLU A 55 23.36 10.92 -19.70
CA GLU A 55 22.74 10.02 -20.67
C GLU A 55 23.69 9.67 -21.83
N VAL A 56 24.44 10.65 -22.31
CA VAL A 56 25.39 10.43 -23.40
C VAL A 56 26.68 9.76 -22.91
N LEU A 57 27.23 10.19 -21.77
CA LEU A 57 28.53 9.71 -21.31
C LEU A 57 28.50 8.39 -20.54
N SER A 58 27.31 7.92 -20.14
CA SER A 58 27.13 6.64 -19.46
C SER A 58 26.98 5.43 -20.40
N ASP A 59 26.71 5.67 -21.66
CA ASP A 59 26.60 4.67 -22.69
C ASP A 59 27.86 4.69 -23.59
N ASP A 60 28.54 3.56 -23.73
CA ASP A 60 29.82 3.47 -24.39
C ASP A 60 29.73 3.84 -25.88
N ASP A 61 28.62 3.48 -26.57
CA ASP A 61 28.39 3.78 -27.95
C ASP A 61 28.09 5.27 -28.20
N LYS A 62 27.23 5.85 -27.36
CA LYS A 62 26.90 7.29 -27.39
C LYS A 62 28.13 8.13 -27.04
N ARG A 63 28.89 7.70 -26.03
CA ARG A 63 30.15 8.36 -25.63
C ARG A 63 31.16 8.34 -26.76
N ALA A 64 31.33 7.20 -27.41
CA ALA A 64 32.23 7.10 -28.57
C ALA A 64 31.78 7.96 -29.76
N ALA A 65 30.48 8.09 -30.00
CA ALA A 65 29.93 8.98 -30.99
C ALA A 65 30.13 10.45 -30.63
N TYR A 66 29.94 10.80 -29.36
CA TYR A 66 30.17 12.13 -28.84
C TYR A 66 31.64 12.53 -28.89
N ASP A 67 32.56 11.62 -28.53
CA ASP A 67 34.01 11.86 -28.59
C ASP A 67 34.54 12.09 -30.01
N ARG A 68 33.87 11.49 -31.04
CA ARG A 68 34.27 11.67 -32.46
C ARG A 68 33.65 12.89 -33.13
N HIS A 69 32.40 13.18 -32.82
CA HIS A 69 31.59 14.16 -33.57
C HIS A 69 31.01 15.28 -32.69
N GLY A 70 31.31 15.30 -31.39
CA GLY A 70 30.74 16.24 -30.45
C GLY A 70 29.22 16.10 -30.34
N HIS A 71 28.53 17.20 -30.05
CA HIS A 71 27.07 17.25 -29.93
C HIS A 71 26.37 16.78 -31.24
N ALA A 72 26.96 17.00 -32.40
CA ALA A 72 26.38 16.59 -33.67
C ALA A 72 26.28 15.04 -33.84
N GLY A 73 27.14 14.28 -33.14
CA GLY A 73 27.15 12.83 -33.18
C GLY A 73 26.03 12.17 -32.35
N VAL A 74 25.40 12.93 -31.45
CA VAL A 74 24.37 12.45 -30.53
C VAL A 74 23.05 13.23 -30.65
N ASP A 75 22.95 14.15 -31.62
CA ASP A 75 21.73 14.91 -31.90
C ASP A 75 20.75 14.05 -32.73
N PRO A 76 19.56 13.74 -32.19
CA PRO A 76 18.57 12.93 -32.90
C PRO A 76 18.05 13.60 -34.21
N ASN A 77 18.25 14.90 -34.37
CA ASN A 77 17.79 15.63 -35.57
C ASN A 77 18.81 15.67 -36.73
N MET A 78 20.07 15.27 -36.51
CA MET A 78 21.12 15.37 -37.53
C MET A 78 21.57 14.01 -38.09
N GLY A 79 20.71 12.96 -38.07
CA GLY A 79 20.80 11.80 -38.96
C GLY A 79 22.07 10.94 -38.86
N GLY A 80 22.72 10.81 -37.68
CA GLY A 80 23.97 10.06 -37.52
C GLY A 80 23.84 8.66 -36.92
N PHE A 81 22.77 8.29 -36.28
CA PHE A 81 22.57 6.95 -35.69
C PHE A 81 21.10 6.49 -35.76
N GLY A 82 20.55 6.51 -36.97
CA GLY A 82 19.18 6.14 -37.27
C GLY A 82 19.06 4.82 -37.99
N GLY A 83 19.26 3.72 -37.32
CA GLY A 83 18.79 2.40 -37.73
C GLY A 83 17.44 2.07 -37.15
N GLN A 84 16.36 2.32 -37.93
CA GLN A 84 15.06 1.67 -37.78
C GLN A 84 14.24 1.96 -36.51
N GLY A 85 13.39 3.00 -36.51
CA GLY A 85 12.32 3.17 -35.54
C GLY A 85 11.84 4.61 -35.41
N GLY A 86 11.12 5.14 -36.42
CA GLY A 86 10.55 6.48 -36.39
C GLY A 86 9.56 6.69 -35.26
N PHE A 87 9.75 7.78 -34.54
CA PHE A 87 8.67 8.39 -33.73
C PHE A 87 8.66 9.89 -34.06
N GLY A 88 7.78 10.26 -34.99
CA GLY A 88 7.48 11.64 -35.33
C GLY A 88 6.33 12.17 -34.51
N GLY A 89 6.51 13.34 -33.93
CA GLY A 89 5.50 14.37 -33.79
C GLY A 89 4.55 14.31 -32.60
N GLY A 90 4.66 15.30 -31.72
CA GLY A 90 3.57 15.70 -30.84
C GLY A 90 4.03 15.98 -29.41
N GLY A 91 3.98 17.26 -29.00
CA GLY A 91 4.39 17.79 -27.71
C GLY A 91 3.72 17.08 -26.52
N GLY A 92 4.44 16.20 -25.89
CA GLY A 92 4.11 15.56 -24.63
C GLY A 92 5.11 16.00 -23.57
N SER A 93 4.65 16.28 -22.40
CA SER A 93 5.43 16.74 -21.26
C SER A 93 6.57 15.77 -20.98
N PHE A 94 7.78 16.29 -20.74
CA PHE A 94 9.01 15.56 -20.45
C PHE A 94 8.88 14.55 -19.30
N SER A 95 7.86 14.69 -18.45
CA SER A 95 7.55 13.83 -17.31
C SER A 95 7.00 12.45 -17.71
N ASP A 96 6.25 12.36 -18.83
CA ASP A 96 5.61 11.10 -19.26
C ASP A 96 6.61 10.17 -20.00
N ILE A 97 7.60 10.76 -20.68
CA ILE A 97 8.64 9.99 -21.37
C ILE A 97 9.68 9.44 -20.38
N PHE A 98 9.90 10.14 -19.26
CA PHE A 98 10.88 9.73 -18.25
C PHE A 98 10.37 8.59 -17.35
N GLY A 99 9.06 8.50 -17.12
CA GLY A 99 8.45 7.44 -16.30
C GLY A 99 8.50 6.06 -16.97
N ASP A 100 8.23 6.00 -18.25
CA ASP A 100 8.16 4.73 -19.00
C ASP A 100 9.56 4.16 -19.35
N VAL A 101 10.54 5.02 -19.63
CA VAL A 101 11.89 4.58 -20.00
C VAL A 101 12.73 4.19 -18.78
N PHE A 102 12.54 4.86 -17.65
CA PHE A 102 13.27 4.54 -16.42
C PHE A 102 12.72 3.30 -15.69
N GLY A 103 11.43 3.03 -15.82
CA GLY A 103 10.79 1.83 -15.25
C GLY A 103 11.26 0.54 -15.92
N ASP A 104 11.51 0.57 -17.21
CA ASP A 104 11.94 -0.62 -17.99
C ASP A 104 13.46 -0.90 -17.93
N ILE A 105 14.28 0.13 -17.71
CA ILE A 105 15.75 0.00 -17.70
C ILE A 105 16.31 -0.33 -16.31
N PHE A 106 15.66 0.12 -15.23
CA PHE A 106 16.14 -0.10 -13.86
C PHE A 106 15.37 -1.15 -13.06
N GLY A 107 14.23 -1.65 -13.58
CA GLY A 107 13.34 -2.60 -12.89
C GLY A 107 13.52 -4.08 -13.24
N GLY A 108 14.51 -4.53 -13.95
CA GLY A 108 14.58 -5.96 -14.21
C GLY A 108 15.65 -6.39 -15.19
N GLY A 109 16.79 -6.76 -14.69
CA GLY A 109 17.80 -7.45 -15.45
C GLY A 109 17.35 -8.85 -15.86
N GLY A 110 17.61 -9.20 -17.13
CA GLY A 110 17.77 -10.58 -17.54
C GLY A 110 16.79 -11.08 -18.58
N GLY A 111 17.24 -11.29 -19.77
CA GLY A 111 16.64 -12.26 -20.65
C GLY A 111 16.58 -11.89 -22.13
N GLY A 112 17.63 -12.24 -22.78
CA GLY A 112 17.91 -12.15 -24.20
C GLY A 112 16.82 -12.60 -25.15
N GLY A 113 16.99 -12.08 -26.35
CA GLY A 113 16.18 -12.20 -27.53
C GLY A 113 15.74 -13.59 -27.94
N GLY A 114 14.52 -13.64 -28.36
CA GLY A 114 13.90 -14.73 -29.08
C GLY A 114 12.84 -14.17 -30.02
N ARG A 115 13.20 -13.86 -31.27
CA ARG A 115 12.24 -13.75 -32.37
C ARG A 115 11.60 -15.12 -32.59
N GLY A 116 10.61 -15.43 -31.84
CA GLY A 116 9.70 -16.52 -32.09
C GLY A 116 8.31 -15.99 -31.83
N GLY A 117 7.44 -15.93 -32.87
CA GLY A 117 6.02 -15.62 -32.75
C GLY A 117 5.26 -16.63 -31.88
N GLY A 118 5.78 -16.89 -30.67
CA GLY A 118 5.16 -17.73 -29.63
C GLY A 118 4.11 -16.92 -28.88
N GLN A 119 2.94 -17.53 -28.73
CA GLN A 119 1.88 -17.01 -27.90
C GLN A 119 2.42 -16.55 -26.55
N ARG A 120 2.18 -15.31 -26.21
CA ARG A 120 2.50 -14.82 -24.88
C ARG A 120 1.62 -15.57 -23.87
N ALA A 121 2.30 -16.38 -23.05
CA ALA A 121 1.67 -16.98 -21.89
C ALA A 121 1.21 -15.85 -20.96
N ASN A 122 -0.10 -15.70 -20.80
CA ASN A 122 -0.66 -14.64 -19.97
C ASN A 122 -0.80 -15.15 -18.55
N ARG A 123 -0.19 -14.43 -17.61
CA ARG A 123 -0.36 -14.68 -16.17
C ARG A 123 -1.84 -14.56 -15.80
N GLY A 124 -2.32 -15.41 -14.88
CA GLY A 124 -3.65 -15.33 -14.32
C GLY A 124 -3.83 -14.07 -13.47
N SER A 125 -5.08 -13.69 -13.27
CA SER A 125 -5.44 -12.54 -12.43
C SER A 125 -5.14 -12.82 -10.98
N ASP A 126 -4.68 -11.80 -10.27
CA ASP A 126 -4.56 -11.85 -8.82
C ASP A 126 -5.97 -11.77 -8.19
N LEU A 127 -6.15 -12.49 -7.08
CA LEU A 127 -7.40 -12.52 -6.33
C LEU A 127 -7.24 -11.80 -5.00
N ARG A 128 -8.33 -11.25 -4.51
CA ARG A 128 -8.41 -10.63 -3.18
C ARG A 128 -9.50 -11.32 -2.38
N TYR A 129 -9.17 -11.69 -1.15
CA TYR A 129 -10.09 -12.27 -0.17
C TYR A 129 -10.02 -11.45 1.11
N THR A 130 -11.17 -11.01 1.65
CA THR A 130 -11.23 -10.32 2.94
C THR A 130 -11.51 -11.35 4.02
N LEU A 131 -10.60 -11.44 4.99
CA LEU A 131 -10.71 -12.33 6.14
C LEU A 131 -11.06 -11.50 7.37
N GLU A 132 -12.22 -11.76 7.96
CA GLU A 132 -12.63 -11.14 9.21
C GLU A 132 -12.09 -11.96 10.39
N LEU A 133 -11.47 -11.27 11.35
CA LEU A 133 -10.91 -11.85 12.57
C LEU A 133 -11.45 -11.11 13.80
N ASP A 134 -11.54 -11.80 14.92
CA ASP A 134 -11.73 -11.15 16.21
C ASP A 134 -10.40 -10.56 16.70
N LEU A 135 -10.47 -9.54 17.58
CA LEU A 135 -9.27 -8.84 18.07
C LEU A 135 -8.26 -9.80 18.71
N GLU A 136 -8.74 -10.76 19.49
CA GLU A 136 -7.92 -11.76 20.17
C GLU A 136 -7.19 -12.67 19.19
N GLU A 137 -7.85 -13.07 18.10
CA GLU A 137 -7.25 -13.87 17.02
C GLU A 137 -6.17 -13.07 16.28
N ALA A 138 -6.45 -11.80 15.99
CA ALA A 138 -5.50 -10.92 15.33
C ALA A 138 -4.26 -10.66 16.20
N VAL A 139 -4.43 -10.55 17.51
CA VAL A 139 -3.31 -10.30 18.46
C VAL A 139 -2.48 -11.56 18.70
N ARG A 140 -3.13 -12.72 18.88
CA ARG A 140 -2.42 -13.99 19.18
C ARG A 140 -1.89 -14.66 17.93
N GLY A 141 -2.44 -14.33 16.77
CA GLY A 141 -2.26 -15.08 15.55
C GLY A 141 -3.11 -16.35 15.53
N THR A 142 -3.47 -16.80 14.35
CA THR A 142 -4.32 -17.98 14.17
C THR A 142 -4.06 -18.63 12.82
N THR A 143 -4.55 -19.85 12.65
CA THR A 143 -4.55 -20.54 11.36
C THR A 143 -6.00 -20.77 10.94
N VAL A 144 -6.37 -20.23 9.80
CA VAL A 144 -7.76 -20.24 9.30
C VAL A 144 -7.83 -20.95 7.96
N GLN A 145 -8.86 -21.76 7.76
CA GLN A 145 -9.16 -22.35 6.45
C GLN A 145 -10.14 -21.43 5.70
N ILE A 146 -9.73 -20.99 4.52
CA ILE A 146 -10.57 -20.19 3.63
C ILE A 146 -10.93 -20.97 2.38
N ARG A 147 -12.13 -20.78 1.87
CA ARG A 147 -12.61 -21.39 0.62
C ARG A 147 -12.74 -20.31 -0.44
N VAL A 148 -11.88 -20.38 -1.46
CA VAL A 148 -11.80 -19.37 -2.51
C VAL A 148 -12.26 -19.97 -3.83
N PRO A 149 -13.33 -19.44 -4.43
CA PRO A 149 -13.71 -19.80 -5.80
C PRO A 149 -12.70 -19.14 -6.76
N LYS A 150 -12.12 -19.93 -7.65
CA LYS A 150 -11.15 -19.44 -8.64
C LYS A 150 -11.20 -20.22 -9.93
N LEU A 151 -10.79 -19.57 -11.03
CA LEU A 151 -10.56 -20.26 -12.28
C LEU A 151 -9.27 -21.09 -12.16
N SER A 152 -9.41 -22.40 -12.21
CA SER A 152 -8.33 -23.37 -12.17
C SER A 152 -8.10 -23.97 -13.56
N THR A 153 -6.88 -24.41 -13.85
CA THR A 153 -6.57 -25.11 -15.11
C THR A 153 -7.49 -26.35 -15.24
N CYS A 154 -8.08 -26.52 -16.40
CA CYS A 154 -8.93 -27.67 -16.68
C CYS A 154 -8.10 -28.95 -16.75
N GLU A 155 -8.29 -29.85 -15.81
CA GLU A 155 -7.56 -31.13 -15.71
C GLU A 155 -7.85 -32.09 -16.85
N VAL A 156 -9.02 -31.93 -17.53
CA VAL A 156 -9.42 -32.82 -18.66
C VAL A 156 -8.59 -32.53 -19.92
N CYS A 157 -8.24 -31.24 -20.14
CA CYS A 157 -7.51 -30.80 -21.33
C CYS A 157 -6.17 -30.14 -21.01
N ASP A 158 -5.74 -30.15 -19.77
CA ASP A 158 -4.48 -29.54 -19.29
C ASP A 158 -4.32 -28.08 -19.74
N GLY A 159 -5.41 -27.32 -19.72
CA GLY A 159 -5.43 -25.90 -20.09
C GLY A 159 -5.47 -25.61 -21.60
N SER A 160 -5.40 -26.62 -22.47
CA SER A 160 -5.44 -26.44 -23.94
C SER A 160 -6.78 -25.93 -24.46
N GLY A 161 -7.86 -26.22 -23.76
CA GLY A 161 -9.23 -25.97 -24.21
C GLY A 161 -9.76 -26.95 -25.27
N ALA A 162 -8.89 -27.79 -25.85
CA ALA A 162 -9.27 -28.77 -26.86
C ALA A 162 -9.64 -30.11 -26.24
N LYS A 163 -10.48 -30.88 -26.91
CA LYS A 163 -10.78 -32.26 -26.53
C LYS A 163 -9.50 -33.09 -26.59
N LYS A 164 -9.30 -33.98 -25.62
CA LYS A 164 -8.13 -34.85 -25.52
C LYS A 164 -7.94 -35.64 -26.83
N GLY A 165 -6.76 -35.55 -27.43
CA GLY A 165 -6.44 -36.18 -28.73
C GLY A 165 -6.69 -35.30 -29.96
N THR A 166 -7.17 -34.05 -29.79
CA THR A 166 -7.32 -33.09 -30.90
C THR A 166 -6.25 -32.00 -30.83
N THR A 167 -5.83 -31.52 -32.00
CA THR A 167 -4.81 -30.47 -32.15
C THR A 167 -5.45 -29.09 -32.03
N VAL A 168 -4.70 -28.17 -31.48
CA VAL A 168 -5.05 -26.74 -31.44
C VAL A 168 -4.31 -26.05 -32.58
N ASP A 169 -5.04 -25.47 -33.55
CA ASP A 169 -4.49 -24.79 -34.71
C ASP A 169 -4.19 -23.32 -34.36
N THR A 170 -3.08 -22.80 -34.89
CA THR A 170 -2.80 -21.36 -34.84
C THR A 170 -3.84 -20.62 -35.69
N CYS A 171 -4.40 -19.53 -35.13
CA CYS A 171 -5.38 -18.73 -35.85
C CYS A 171 -4.77 -18.11 -37.09
N ARG A 172 -5.27 -18.50 -38.28
CA ARG A 172 -4.77 -18.02 -39.57
C ARG A 172 -4.98 -16.52 -39.80
N THR A 173 -6.03 -15.94 -39.17
CA THR A 173 -6.38 -14.52 -39.34
C THR A 173 -5.38 -13.59 -38.67
N CYS A 174 -4.86 -13.95 -37.50
CA CYS A 174 -3.91 -13.12 -36.74
C CYS A 174 -2.53 -13.74 -36.58
N GLY A 175 -2.25 -14.89 -37.22
CA GLY A 175 -0.96 -15.57 -37.12
C GLY A 175 -0.57 -15.97 -35.66
N GLY A 176 -1.53 -16.12 -34.76
CA GLY A 176 -1.28 -16.43 -33.34
C GLY A 176 -1.22 -15.22 -32.41
N VAL A 177 -1.20 -14.00 -32.91
CA VAL A 177 -1.04 -12.77 -32.11
C VAL A 177 -2.31 -12.44 -31.29
N GLY A 178 -3.49 -12.90 -31.69
CA GLY A 178 -4.76 -12.61 -31.04
C GLY A 178 -5.35 -11.24 -31.41
N GLN A 179 -4.62 -10.40 -32.12
CA GLN A 179 -5.03 -9.08 -32.56
C GLN A 179 -4.80 -8.90 -34.03
N VAL A 180 -5.61 -8.11 -34.71
CA VAL A 180 -5.44 -7.69 -36.10
C VAL A 180 -5.29 -6.18 -36.15
N ARG A 181 -4.41 -5.69 -37.02
CA ARG A 181 -4.26 -4.26 -37.23
C ARG A 181 -5.16 -3.86 -38.39
N MET A 182 -6.06 -2.94 -38.15
CA MET A 182 -6.85 -2.30 -39.19
C MET A 182 -6.35 -0.90 -39.42
N GLN A 183 -6.03 -0.59 -40.71
CA GLN A 183 -5.71 0.76 -41.12
C GLN A 183 -7.00 1.51 -41.43
N GLN A 184 -7.25 2.61 -40.68
CA GLN A 184 -8.28 3.59 -41.01
C GLN A 184 -7.59 4.91 -41.35
N GLY A 185 -7.40 5.17 -42.64
CA GLY A 185 -6.63 6.32 -43.12
C GLY A 185 -5.17 6.27 -42.64
N PHE A 186 -4.72 7.30 -41.94
CA PHE A 186 -3.34 7.40 -41.41
C PHE A 186 -3.13 6.70 -40.06
N PHE A 187 -4.17 6.17 -39.44
CA PHE A 187 -4.09 5.54 -38.13
C PHE A 187 -4.19 4.02 -38.23
N SER A 188 -3.29 3.32 -37.52
CA SER A 188 -3.33 1.87 -37.38
C SER A 188 -3.92 1.55 -35.98
N VAL A 189 -5.12 0.96 -35.96
CA VAL A 189 -5.80 0.55 -34.72
C VAL A 189 -5.65 -0.96 -34.58
N ALA A 190 -5.15 -1.40 -33.38
CA ALA A 190 -5.11 -2.80 -33.04
C ALA A 190 -6.50 -3.22 -32.50
N GLN A 191 -7.12 -4.19 -33.16
CA GLN A 191 -8.43 -4.74 -32.79
C GLN A 191 -8.28 -6.21 -32.39
N THR A 192 -9.04 -6.66 -31.40
CA THR A 192 -9.13 -8.09 -31.05
C THR A 192 -9.54 -8.91 -32.26
N CYS A 193 -8.77 -9.96 -32.58
CA CYS A 193 -9.05 -10.81 -33.72
C CYS A 193 -10.46 -11.41 -33.68
N PRO A 194 -11.34 -11.17 -34.63
CA PRO A 194 -12.73 -11.64 -34.61
C PRO A 194 -12.82 -13.16 -34.67
N THR A 195 -11.88 -13.85 -35.32
CA THR A 195 -11.88 -15.30 -35.48
C THR A 195 -11.54 -16.04 -34.20
N CYS A 196 -10.48 -15.64 -33.49
CA CYS A 196 -10.03 -16.33 -32.29
C CYS A 196 -10.40 -15.58 -30.98
N ARG A 197 -11.02 -14.41 -31.09
CA ARG A 197 -11.43 -13.55 -29.94
C ARG A 197 -10.30 -13.32 -28.96
N GLY A 198 -9.12 -12.99 -29.46
CA GLY A 198 -7.93 -12.71 -28.64
C GLY A 198 -7.10 -13.94 -28.26
N ARG A 199 -7.58 -15.16 -28.49
CA ARG A 199 -6.89 -16.38 -28.03
C ARG A 199 -5.66 -16.75 -28.85
N GLY A 200 -5.52 -16.25 -30.08
CA GLY A 200 -4.45 -16.60 -30.99
C GLY A 200 -4.56 -18.03 -31.58
N LYS A 201 -5.49 -18.85 -31.09
CA LYS A 201 -5.71 -20.25 -31.48
C LYS A 201 -7.15 -20.49 -31.88
N THR A 202 -7.36 -21.46 -32.77
CA THR A 202 -8.69 -21.99 -33.12
C THR A 202 -8.77 -23.47 -32.69
N ILE A 203 -9.87 -23.79 -32.01
CA ILE A 203 -10.13 -25.13 -31.50
C ILE A 203 -11.30 -25.70 -32.30
N LYS A 204 -11.09 -26.81 -33.02
CA LYS A 204 -12.13 -27.48 -33.80
C LYS A 204 -13.10 -28.21 -32.87
N ASP A 205 -12.53 -28.99 -31.95
CA ASP A 205 -13.30 -29.78 -30.99
C ASP A 205 -13.04 -29.26 -29.57
N PRO A 206 -13.93 -28.44 -29.00
CA PRO A 206 -13.74 -27.90 -27.67
C PRO A 206 -13.87 -28.98 -26.59
N CYS A 207 -13.08 -28.86 -25.53
CA CYS A 207 -13.16 -29.72 -24.34
C CYS A 207 -14.54 -29.58 -23.68
N ASN A 208 -15.20 -30.70 -23.42
CA ASN A 208 -16.54 -30.73 -22.83
C ASN A 208 -16.60 -30.16 -21.41
N ALA A 209 -15.51 -30.23 -20.66
CA ALA A 209 -15.46 -29.76 -19.28
C ALA A 209 -15.30 -28.24 -19.16
N CYS A 210 -14.53 -27.63 -20.05
CA CYS A 210 -14.26 -26.19 -20.00
C CYS A 210 -14.80 -25.40 -21.22
N HIS A 211 -15.53 -26.07 -22.13
CA HIS A 211 -16.11 -25.49 -23.32
C HIS A 211 -15.14 -24.62 -24.14
N GLY A 212 -13.90 -25.10 -24.27
CA GLY A 212 -12.83 -24.40 -25.01
C GLY A 212 -12.09 -23.32 -24.21
N GLN A 213 -12.44 -23.06 -22.96
CA GLN A 213 -11.78 -22.00 -22.17
C GLN A 213 -10.42 -22.43 -21.61
N GLY A 214 -10.15 -23.73 -21.48
CA GLY A 214 -8.94 -24.25 -20.84
C GLY A 214 -8.92 -24.10 -19.31
N ARG A 215 -9.92 -23.44 -18.73
CA ARG A 215 -10.06 -23.18 -17.29
C ARG A 215 -11.48 -23.53 -16.84
N VAL A 216 -11.59 -23.94 -15.59
CA VAL A 216 -12.87 -24.27 -14.95
C VAL A 216 -12.92 -23.60 -13.59
N GLU A 217 -14.09 -23.15 -13.19
CA GLU A 217 -14.30 -22.61 -11.86
C GLU A 217 -14.31 -23.75 -10.83
N LYS A 218 -13.39 -23.67 -9.86
CA LYS A 218 -13.31 -24.61 -8.74
C LYS A 218 -13.09 -23.83 -7.44
N ALA A 219 -13.80 -24.21 -6.39
CA ALA A 219 -13.50 -23.70 -5.06
C ALA A 219 -12.34 -24.50 -4.47
N LYS A 220 -11.26 -23.82 -4.08
CA LYS A 220 -10.11 -24.42 -3.40
C LYS A 220 -10.12 -24.01 -1.93
N THR A 221 -9.99 -24.97 -1.02
CA THR A 221 -9.76 -24.70 0.40
C THR A 221 -8.27 -24.52 0.64
N LEU A 222 -7.91 -23.42 1.27
CA LEU A 222 -6.52 -23.06 1.58
C LEU A 222 -6.40 -22.79 3.07
N GLU A 223 -5.33 -23.28 3.65
CA GLU A 223 -4.93 -22.99 5.01
C GLU A 223 -4.05 -21.74 5.02
N VAL A 224 -4.45 -20.73 5.79
CA VAL A 224 -3.75 -19.45 5.88
C VAL A 224 -3.28 -19.25 7.31
N LYS A 225 -1.98 -19.15 7.50
CA LYS A 225 -1.38 -18.83 8.79
C LYS A 225 -1.31 -17.32 8.94
N ILE A 226 -2.02 -16.80 9.92
CA ILE A 226 -2.05 -15.39 10.28
C ILE A 226 -1.04 -15.16 11.40
N PRO A 227 -0.02 -14.34 11.22
CA PRO A 227 0.94 -14.03 12.28
C PRO A 227 0.28 -13.23 13.40
N ALA A 228 0.87 -13.28 14.60
CA ALA A 228 0.43 -12.49 15.74
C ALA A 228 0.64 -10.98 15.48
N GLY A 229 -0.28 -10.15 15.96
CA GLY A 229 -0.16 -8.70 15.91
C GLY A 229 -0.63 -8.04 14.62
N VAL A 230 -1.24 -8.80 13.69
CA VAL A 230 -1.82 -8.23 12.45
C VAL A 230 -2.88 -7.18 12.77
N ASP A 231 -3.05 -6.22 11.85
CA ASP A 231 -4.06 -5.18 11.97
C ASP A 231 -4.97 -5.14 10.74
N SER A 232 -6.06 -4.38 10.87
CA SER A 232 -6.96 -4.14 9.74
C SER A 232 -6.21 -3.49 8.58
N GLY A 233 -6.38 -4.07 7.38
CA GLY A 233 -5.70 -3.63 6.18
C GLY A 233 -4.38 -4.37 5.87
N ASP A 234 -3.83 -5.14 6.82
CA ASP A 234 -2.69 -6.00 6.54
C ASP A 234 -3.03 -7.06 5.49
N ARG A 235 -2.03 -7.39 4.64
CA ARG A 235 -2.22 -8.31 3.51
C ARG A 235 -1.23 -9.44 3.57
N ILE A 236 -1.73 -10.66 3.42
CA ILE A 236 -0.94 -11.88 3.32
C ILE A 236 -1.01 -12.36 1.88
N ARG A 237 0.14 -12.50 1.21
CA ARG A 237 0.21 -12.98 -0.16
C ARG A 237 0.43 -14.49 -0.18
N LEU A 238 -0.44 -15.20 -0.86
CA LEU A 238 -0.29 -16.62 -1.19
C LEU A 238 0.07 -16.71 -2.66
N SER A 239 1.33 -16.95 -2.95
CA SER A 239 1.87 -16.99 -4.31
C SER A 239 1.30 -18.16 -5.12
N GLY A 240 0.86 -17.87 -6.36
CA GLY A 240 0.30 -18.87 -7.27
C GLY A 240 -1.12 -19.35 -6.91
N GLU A 241 -1.76 -18.76 -5.90
CA GLU A 241 -3.11 -19.12 -5.48
C GLU A 241 -4.21 -18.21 -6.09
N GLY A 242 -3.86 -17.34 -7.02
CA GLY A 242 -4.79 -16.59 -7.85
C GLY A 242 -5.44 -17.43 -8.94
N GLU A 243 -6.02 -16.80 -9.96
CA GLU A 243 -6.58 -17.49 -11.11
C GLU A 243 -5.49 -18.15 -11.97
N ALA A 244 -5.85 -19.24 -12.62
CA ALA A 244 -4.97 -19.89 -13.60
C ALA A 244 -4.72 -18.98 -14.79
N GLY A 245 -3.46 -18.93 -15.26
CA GLY A 245 -3.08 -18.24 -16.45
C GLY A 245 -3.70 -18.85 -17.72
N MET A 246 -3.65 -18.08 -18.80
CA MET A 246 -4.08 -18.56 -20.10
C MET A 246 -2.88 -19.04 -20.92
N ASN A 247 -3.12 -20.00 -21.81
CA ASN A 247 -2.10 -20.55 -22.74
C ASN A 247 -0.84 -21.10 -22.03
N GLY A 248 -1.02 -21.71 -20.84
CA GLY A 248 0.11 -22.23 -20.07
C GLY A 248 0.84 -21.16 -19.25
N GLY A 249 0.28 -19.97 -19.11
CA GLY A 249 0.80 -18.93 -18.25
C GLY A 249 0.74 -19.29 -16.76
N PRO A 250 1.59 -18.70 -15.92
CA PRO A 250 1.58 -18.92 -14.48
C PRO A 250 0.27 -18.40 -13.85
N SER A 251 -0.14 -18.98 -12.74
CA SER A 251 -1.25 -18.45 -11.96
C SER A 251 -0.90 -17.10 -11.36
N GLY A 252 -1.93 -16.29 -11.08
CA GLY A 252 -1.83 -15.10 -10.26
C GLY A 252 -1.60 -15.44 -8.78
N ASP A 253 -1.61 -14.43 -7.93
CA ASP A 253 -1.49 -14.56 -6.48
C ASP A 253 -2.82 -14.31 -5.79
N LEU A 254 -2.99 -14.83 -4.59
CA LEU A 254 -4.11 -14.50 -3.72
C LEU A 254 -3.64 -13.58 -2.60
N TYR A 255 -4.28 -12.43 -2.48
CA TYR A 255 -4.07 -11.47 -1.39
C TYR A 255 -5.19 -11.61 -0.36
N VAL A 256 -4.87 -12.16 0.80
CA VAL A 256 -5.77 -12.22 1.95
C VAL A 256 -5.61 -10.93 2.74
N GLN A 257 -6.63 -10.08 2.71
CA GLN A 257 -6.67 -8.84 3.47
C GLN A 257 -7.38 -9.07 4.79
N VAL A 258 -6.72 -8.75 5.90
CA VAL A 258 -7.27 -8.84 7.24
C VAL A 258 -8.23 -7.68 7.51
N ALA A 259 -9.37 -7.98 8.11
CA ALA A 259 -10.32 -7.03 8.67
C ALA A 259 -10.62 -7.44 10.11
N VAL A 260 -10.16 -6.67 11.08
CA VAL A 260 -10.42 -6.93 12.51
C VAL A 260 -11.80 -6.37 12.85
N ARG A 261 -12.66 -7.19 13.43
CA ARG A 261 -13.99 -6.77 13.88
C ARG A 261 -13.89 -5.81 15.06
N PRO A 262 -14.80 -4.85 15.18
CA PRO A 262 -14.88 -3.98 16.35
C PRO A 262 -15.08 -4.84 17.62
N HIS A 263 -14.22 -4.63 18.62
CA HIS A 263 -14.34 -5.33 19.88
C HIS A 263 -15.27 -4.58 20.85
N LYS A 264 -15.97 -5.30 21.74
CA LYS A 264 -16.98 -4.72 22.64
C LYS A 264 -16.40 -3.79 23.73
N ILE A 265 -15.15 -4.02 24.11
CA ILE A 265 -14.50 -3.33 25.23
C ILE A 265 -13.29 -2.53 24.75
N PHE A 266 -12.53 -3.08 23.80
CA PHE A 266 -11.25 -2.51 23.39
C PHE A 266 -11.35 -1.86 22.03
N GLU A 267 -10.74 -0.69 21.92
CA GLU A 267 -10.46 -0.01 20.66
C GLU A 267 -8.94 -0.05 20.44
N ARG A 268 -8.50 -0.48 19.26
CA ARG A 268 -7.07 -0.60 18.94
C ARG A 268 -6.62 0.59 18.12
N ASP A 269 -5.50 1.18 18.52
CA ASP A 269 -4.77 2.19 17.76
C ASP A 269 -3.28 1.79 17.67
N GLY A 270 -2.91 1.21 16.53
CA GLY A 270 -1.58 0.68 16.31
C GLY A 270 -1.20 -0.45 17.28
N ALA A 271 -0.27 -0.18 18.20
CA ALA A 271 0.15 -1.11 19.25
C ALA A 271 -0.65 -0.94 20.55
N ASP A 272 -1.29 0.20 20.76
CA ASP A 272 -2.01 0.51 21.99
C ASP A 272 -3.47 0.08 21.91
N LEU A 273 -4.02 -0.25 23.09
CA LEU A 273 -5.42 -0.56 23.28
C LEU A 273 -6.05 0.50 24.17
N TYR A 274 -7.27 0.88 23.87
CA TYR A 274 -8.09 1.79 24.65
C TYR A 274 -9.30 1.05 25.17
N CYS A 275 -9.69 1.34 26.43
CA CYS A 275 -10.96 0.91 26.96
C CYS A 275 -11.57 2.02 27.81
N GLU A 276 -12.90 2.11 27.83
CA GLU A 276 -13.62 2.93 28.76
C GLU A 276 -14.00 2.08 29.98
N MET A 277 -13.69 2.62 31.15
CA MET A 277 -13.84 1.93 32.41
C MET A 277 -14.84 2.69 33.28
N PRO A 278 -16.09 2.21 33.41
CA PRO A 278 -17.07 2.79 34.31
C PRO A 278 -16.67 2.49 35.74
N ILE A 279 -16.63 3.53 36.55
CA ILE A 279 -16.43 3.41 38.01
C ILE A 279 -17.54 4.12 38.78
N SER A 280 -17.86 3.63 39.96
CA SER A 280 -18.85 4.30 40.80
C SER A 280 -18.37 5.68 41.27
N PHE A 281 -19.28 6.58 41.50
CA PHE A 281 -19.00 7.88 42.14
C PHE A 281 -18.26 7.70 43.48
N ALA A 282 -18.63 6.68 44.27
CA ALA A 282 -17.98 6.41 45.54
C ALA A 282 -16.52 5.97 45.37
N ASP A 283 -16.23 5.06 44.43
CA ASP A 283 -14.87 4.62 44.16
C ASP A 283 -14.01 5.76 43.58
N ALA A 284 -14.62 6.63 42.79
CA ALA A 284 -13.93 7.80 42.25
C ALA A 284 -13.54 8.80 43.36
N ALA A 285 -14.42 8.97 44.37
CA ALA A 285 -14.19 9.91 45.46
C ALA A 285 -13.24 9.36 46.54
N LEU A 286 -13.45 8.10 46.95
CA LEU A 286 -12.72 7.47 48.07
C LEU A 286 -11.46 6.73 47.65
N GLY A 287 -11.32 6.48 46.36
CA GLY A 287 -10.30 5.58 45.83
C GLY A 287 -10.66 4.11 46.05
N GLY A 288 -9.90 3.23 45.41
CA GLY A 288 -10.16 1.80 45.53
C GLY A 288 -9.27 0.96 44.60
N GLU A 289 -9.59 -0.31 44.50
CA GLU A 289 -8.98 -1.24 43.53
C GLU A 289 -10.06 -1.74 42.56
N LEU A 290 -9.76 -1.71 41.29
CA LEU A 290 -10.65 -2.20 40.25
C LEU A 290 -9.96 -3.29 39.44
N GLU A 291 -10.67 -4.35 39.08
CA GLU A 291 -10.19 -5.35 38.10
C GLU A 291 -10.48 -4.89 36.70
N VAL A 292 -9.43 -4.69 35.94
CA VAL A 292 -9.49 -4.30 34.53
C VAL A 292 -9.25 -5.51 33.66
N PRO A 293 -10.13 -5.81 32.68
CA PRO A 293 -9.88 -6.87 31.72
C PRO A 293 -8.71 -6.49 30.78
N THR A 294 -7.94 -7.47 30.41
CA THR A 294 -6.89 -7.37 29.39
C THR A 294 -7.02 -8.55 28.42
N LEU A 295 -6.31 -8.53 27.29
CA LEU A 295 -6.32 -9.66 26.35
C LEU A 295 -5.74 -10.95 26.94
N GLU A 296 -5.00 -10.86 28.06
CA GLU A 296 -4.35 -12.00 28.73
C GLU A 296 -5.01 -12.40 30.04
N GLY A 297 -6.09 -11.71 30.46
CA GLY A 297 -6.74 -11.96 31.72
C GLY A 297 -7.18 -10.68 32.43
N ARG A 298 -7.02 -10.59 33.74
CA ARG A 298 -7.43 -9.43 34.55
C ARG A 298 -6.23 -8.87 35.31
N VAL A 299 -6.20 -7.55 35.46
CA VAL A 299 -5.17 -6.82 36.21
C VAL A 299 -5.84 -5.90 37.19
N LYS A 300 -5.36 -5.89 38.45
CA LYS A 300 -5.81 -4.94 39.46
C LYS A 300 -5.21 -3.56 39.22
N LEU A 301 -6.10 -2.56 39.13
CA LEU A 301 -5.73 -1.17 38.95
C LEU A 301 -6.14 -0.40 40.22
N LYS A 302 -5.19 0.30 40.85
CA LYS A 302 -5.45 1.17 41.96
C LYS A 302 -5.98 2.52 41.47
N ILE A 303 -7.15 2.89 41.97
CA ILE A 303 -7.80 4.17 41.69
C ILE A 303 -7.48 5.12 42.84
N PRO A 304 -6.76 6.22 42.63
CA PRO A 304 -6.52 7.23 43.66
C PRO A 304 -7.82 7.98 44.04
N GLU A 305 -7.87 8.46 45.29
CA GLU A 305 -8.94 9.34 45.74
C GLU A 305 -9.09 10.59 44.85
N GLY A 306 -10.31 11.05 44.66
CA GLY A 306 -10.61 12.23 43.84
C GLY A 306 -10.40 12.03 42.34
N THR A 307 -10.38 10.78 41.85
CA THR A 307 -10.25 10.48 40.42
C THR A 307 -11.41 11.06 39.64
N GLN A 308 -11.11 11.87 38.61
CA GLN A 308 -12.10 12.54 37.78
C GLN A 308 -12.40 11.75 36.50
N THR A 309 -13.62 11.92 36.00
CA THR A 309 -13.99 11.41 34.66
C THR A 309 -13.00 11.90 33.61
N GLY A 310 -12.64 11.03 32.68
CA GLY A 310 -11.69 11.29 31.60
C GLY A 310 -10.23 11.06 31.98
N LYS A 311 -9.93 10.75 33.26
CA LYS A 311 -8.57 10.39 33.68
C LYS A 311 -8.13 9.11 33.00
N LEU A 312 -6.93 9.13 32.43
CA LEU A 312 -6.33 8.00 31.71
C LEU A 312 -5.35 7.27 32.61
N PHE A 313 -5.53 5.96 32.73
CA PHE A 313 -4.60 5.06 33.39
C PHE A 313 -3.88 4.22 32.34
N ARG A 314 -2.57 4.10 32.46
CA ARG A 314 -1.72 3.36 31.53
C ARG A 314 -1.22 2.07 32.14
N LEU A 315 -1.61 0.94 31.58
CA LEU A 315 -1.13 -0.38 31.93
C LEU A 315 -0.05 -0.78 30.92
N ARG A 316 1.21 -0.65 31.32
CA ARG A 316 2.36 -0.85 30.43
C ARG A 316 2.46 -2.29 29.96
N GLY A 317 2.75 -2.47 28.64
CA GLY A 317 2.95 -3.75 28.02
C GLY A 317 1.68 -4.63 27.96
N LYS A 318 0.47 -4.05 28.10
CA LYS A 318 -0.81 -4.75 28.00
C LYS A 318 -1.58 -4.41 26.72
N GLY A 319 -0.91 -3.79 25.75
CA GLY A 319 -1.40 -3.59 24.40
C GLY A 319 -1.06 -4.78 23.48
N VAL A 320 -0.78 -4.48 22.22
CA VAL A 320 -0.51 -5.44 21.14
C VAL A 320 0.97 -5.40 20.75
N ALA A 321 1.55 -6.55 20.47
CA ALA A 321 2.86 -6.65 19.83
C ALA A 321 2.66 -6.60 18.29
N PRO A 322 3.10 -5.53 17.59
CA PRO A 322 2.86 -5.40 16.14
C PRO A 322 3.61 -6.43 15.32
N VAL A 323 3.01 -6.93 14.23
CA VAL A 323 3.61 -7.93 13.32
C VAL A 323 4.93 -7.47 12.69
N ARG A 324 5.12 -6.17 12.48
CA ARG A 324 6.33 -5.59 11.85
C ARG A 324 7.47 -5.32 12.83
N GLY A 325 7.36 -5.83 14.05
CA GLY A 325 8.32 -5.57 15.12
C GLY A 325 8.01 -4.27 15.86
N GLY A 326 8.70 -4.08 16.99
CA GLY A 326 8.45 -3.01 17.94
C GLY A 326 8.18 -3.59 19.33
N GLY A 327 8.09 -2.72 20.32
CA GLY A 327 7.68 -3.11 21.67
C GLY A 327 6.17 -3.39 21.74
N THR A 328 5.76 -4.23 22.69
CA THR A 328 4.34 -4.37 23.03
C THR A 328 3.83 -3.01 23.49
N GLY A 329 2.70 -2.59 22.94
CA GLY A 329 2.02 -1.36 23.33
C GLY A 329 1.38 -1.45 24.72
N ASP A 330 0.64 -0.45 25.08
CA ASP A 330 0.02 -0.31 26.40
C ASP A 330 -1.50 -0.41 26.30
N LEU A 331 -2.14 -0.71 27.42
CA LEU A 331 -3.58 -0.57 27.58
C LEU A 331 -3.88 0.73 28.31
N LEU A 332 -4.63 1.61 27.66
CA LEU A 332 -5.03 2.92 28.11
C LEU A 332 -6.49 2.89 28.58
N CYS A 333 -6.69 2.92 29.88
CA CYS A 333 -8.01 2.85 30.50
C CYS A 333 -8.52 4.25 30.83
N ARG A 334 -9.56 4.69 30.14
CA ARG A 334 -10.22 5.97 30.40
C ARG A 334 -11.34 5.78 31.42
N VAL A 335 -11.26 6.51 32.50
CA VAL A 335 -12.31 6.48 33.54
C VAL A 335 -13.55 7.24 33.08
N ALA A 336 -14.70 6.60 33.21
CA ALA A 336 -16.02 7.21 33.16
C ALA A 336 -16.69 7.08 34.57
N VAL A 337 -16.88 8.19 35.24
CA VAL A 337 -17.57 8.16 36.53
C VAL A 337 -19.07 8.06 36.28
N GLU A 338 -19.66 6.98 36.77
CA GLU A 338 -21.10 6.72 36.65
C GLU A 338 -21.85 7.31 37.81
N THR A 339 -22.89 8.12 37.52
CA THR A 339 -23.81 8.65 38.50
C THR A 339 -24.87 7.59 38.80
N PRO A 340 -25.06 7.20 40.08
CA PRO A 340 -25.98 6.15 40.46
C PRO A 340 -27.44 6.56 40.17
N VAL A 341 -28.21 5.63 39.61
CA VAL A 341 -29.63 5.77 39.31
C VAL A 341 -30.48 4.89 40.25
N ASN A 342 -31.80 5.13 40.31
CA ASN A 342 -32.74 4.33 41.09
C ASN A 342 -32.43 4.25 42.58
N LEU A 343 -31.96 5.37 43.16
CA LEU A 343 -31.57 5.48 44.58
C LEU A 343 -32.74 5.22 45.54
N SER A 344 -32.46 4.43 46.58
CA SER A 344 -33.36 4.23 47.72
C SER A 344 -33.53 5.53 48.52
N LYS A 345 -34.58 5.57 49.42
CA LYS A 345 -34.80 6.72 50.31
C LYS A 345 -33.55 7.03 51.16
N ARG A 346 -32.95 6.00 51.75
CA ARG A 346 -31.74 6.15 52.60
C ARG A 346 -30.53 6.67 51.80
N GLN A 347 -30.33 6.20 50.61
CA GLN A 347 -29.23 6.69 49.75
C GLN A 347 -29.41 8.16 49.37
N LYS A 348 -30.65 8.59 49.08
CA LYS A 348 -30.96 10.00 48.84
C LYS A 348 -30.71 10.88 50.06
N GLU A 349 -31.03 10.38 51.25
CA GLU A 349 -30.73 11.09 52.54
C GLU A 349 -29.22 11.28 52.72
N LEU A 350 -28.44 10.19 52.58
CA LEU A 350 -26.99 10.25 52.72
C LEU A 350 -26.35 11.21 51.72
N LEU A 351 -26.83 11.24 50.47
CA LEU A 351 -26.33 12.19 49.48
C LEU A 351 -26.69 13.63 49.81
N ARG A 352 -27.86 13.89 50.43
CA ARG A 352 -28.21 15.25 50.88
C ARG A 352 -27.35 15.69 52.04
N GLU A 353 -27.10 14.79 53.02
CA GLU A 353 -26.18 15.04 54.14
C GLU A 353 -24.79 15.39 53.60
N PHE A 354 -24.26 14.57 52.66
CA PHE A 354 -22.98 14.81 52.03
C PHE A 354 -22.94 16.14 51.23
N GLN A 355 -24.02 16.50 50.54
CA GLN A 355 -24.12 17.78 49.87
C GLN A 355 -24.05 18.95 50.81
N ALA A 356 -24.77 18.87 51.97
CA ALA A 356 -24.77 19.92 52.99
C ALA A 356 -23.37 20.12 53.59
N ASP A 357 -22.63 19.03 53.84
CA ASP A 357 -21.25 19.10 54.31
C ASP A 357 -20.30 19.75 53.29
N LEU A 358 -20.49 19.46 51.99
CA LEU A 358 -19.70 20.09 50.94
C LEU A 358 -19.96 21.59 50.80
N GLU A 359 -21.24 22.03 51.03
CA GLU A 359 -21.65 23.45 50.94
C GLU A 359 -21.20 24.26 52.17
N GLY A 360 -21.04 23.60 53.34
CA GLY A 360 -20.50 24.22 54.56
C GLY A 360 -18.99 24.44 54.55
N GLY A 361 -18.25 23.93 53.54
CA GLY A 361 -16.80 24.07 53.41
C GLY A 361 -16.40 25.19 52.43
N ASP A 362 -15.15 25.66 52.54
CA ASP A 362 -14.55 26.76 51.75
C ASP A 362 -14.45 26.54 50.22
N GLY A 363 -15.37 25.80 49.60
CA GLY A 363 -15.37 25.54 48.17
C GLY A 363 -14.24 24.63 47.64
N LYS A 364 -13.37 24.13 48.54
CA LYS A 364 -12.16 23.32 48.20
C LYS A 364 -12.48 21.97 47.58
N HIS A 365 -13.71 21.46 47.80
CA HIS A 365 -14.13 20.11 47.38
C HIS A 365 -14.56 20.01 45.92
N SER A 366 -14.81 21.12 45.23
CA SER A 366 -15.25 21.18 43.83
C SER A 366 -14.51 22.25 43.05
N PRO A 367 -13.19 22.14 42.86
CA PRO A 367 -12.36 23.21 42.30
C PRO A 367 -12.76 23.62 40.87
N ARG A 368 -13.26 22.67 40.06
CA ARG A 368 -13.73 22.97 38.70
C ARG A 368 -15.03 23.78 38.69
N LYS A 369 -15.92 23.52 39.67
CA LYS A 369 -17.19 24.27 39.83
C LYS A 369 -16.88 25.71 40.18
N SER A 370 -16.01 25.97 41.16
CA SER A 370 -15.62 27.31 41.60
C SER A 370 -14.90 28.08 40.49
N SER A 371 -13.90 27.49 39.82
CA SER A 371 -13.20 28.12 38.72
C SER A 371 -14.12 28.44 37.52
N TRP A 372 -15.09 27.58 37.22
CA TRP A 372 -16.09 27.85 36.17
C TRP A 372 -17.00 29.03 36.52
N PHE A 373 -17.48 29.05 37.78
CA PHE A 373 -18.30 30.18 38.30
C PHE A 373 -17.52 31.51 38.27
N GLU A 374 -16.27 31.50 38.71
CA GLU A 374 -15.39 32.69 38.65
C GLU A 374 -15.20 33.15 37.20
N SER A 375 -14.97 32.22 36.24
CA SER A 375 -14.85 32.55 34.84
C SER A 375 -16.16 33.10 34.24
N VAL A 376 -17.31 32.57 34.63
CA VAL A 376 -18.62 33.11 34.23
C VAL A 376 -18.88 34.49 34.80
N MET A 377 -18.58 34.67 36.10
CA MET A 377 -18.75 36.00 36.74
C MET A 377 -17.85 37.05 36.13
N SER A 378 -16.62 36.72 35.72
CA SER A 378 -15.73 37.63 35.03
C SER A 378 -16.22 38.03 33.63
N LEU A 379 -16.97 37.17 32.93
CA LEU A 379 -17.58 37.45 31.64
C LEU A 379 -18.77 38.40 31.72
N PHE A 380 -19.44 38.42 32.86
CA PHE A 380 -20.63 39.29 33.07
C PHE A 380 -20.38 40.46 34.04
N GLY A 381 -19.17 40.54 34.62
CA GLY A 381 -18.82 41.54 35.65
C GLY A 381 -18.17 42.82 35.17
N ASP A 382 -17.87 42.97 33.88
CA ASP A 382 -17.33 44.23 33.30
C ASP A 382 -18.41 45.00 32.54
N LYS A 383 -19.46 45.42 33.26
CA LYS A 383 -20.35 46.46 32.77
C LYS A 383 -20.87 47.25 34.00
N ASP A 384 -20.04 48.09 34.56
CA ASP A 384 -20.43 49.34 35.24
C ASP A 384 -19.26 50.36 35.13
#